data_ace7d288628121c71e167771bb016453
#
_entry.id   ace7d288628121c71e167771bb016453
#
_cell.length_a   1.000
_cell.length_b   1.000
_cell.length_c   1.000
_cell.angle_alpha   90.00
_cell.angle_beta   90.00
_cell.angle_gamma   90.00
#
_symmetry.space_group_name_H-M   'P 1'
#
loop_
_entity.id
_entity.type
_entity.pdbx_description
1 polymer ?
#
loop_
_entity_poly.entity_id
_entity_poly.type
_entity_poly.pdbx_seq_one_letter_code
_entity_poly.pdbx_strand_id
1 'polypeptide(L)'
;MDIPRIFTISESEHRIHNPFTEEKYATLGRVLRMKPETRILDLGSGSGEMLCTWARDHGITGTGIDMSSLFTAQARRRAEELGVSERVHFIHNDAAGYVANEKCDVAACVGATWIAGGFAGTVELLAQSLKPGGI
;
A
#
# COMPACT_ATOMS: atom_id res chain seq x y z
N MET A 1 11.53 3.19 -14.45
CA MET A 1 10.11 3.47 -14.74
C MET A 1 9.57 4.38 -13.66
N ASP A 2 8.78 5.37 -14.02
CA ASP A 2 8.21 6.33 -13.09
C ASP A 2 6.83 6.78 -13.59
N ILE A 3 6.05 7.48 -12.74
CA ILE A 3 4.76 8.05 -13.12
C ILE A 3 4.94 9.29 -14.01
N PRO A 4 3.94 9.65 -14.84
CA PRO A 4 4.01 10.88 -15.61
C PRO A 4 4.24 12.11 -14.73
N ARG A 5 5.10 13.03 -15.21
CA ARG A 5 5.51 14.23 -14.45
C ARG A 5 4.34 15.07 -13.92
N ILE A 6 3.22 15.10 -14.64
CA ILE A 6 2.02 15.84 -14.20
C ILE A 6 1.51 15.32 -12.84
N PHE A 7 1.45 14.00 -12.66
CA PHE A 7 1.03 13.39 -11.40
C PHE A 7 2.04 13.66 -10.29
N THR A 8 3.33 13.60 -10.60
CA THR A 8 4.38 13.95 -9.64
C THR A 8 4.20 15.37 -9.13
N ILE A 9 3.93 16.34 -10.02
CA ILE A 9 3.74 17.74 -9.65
C ILE A 9 2.45 17.94 -8.84
N SER A 10 1.33 17.36 -9.30
CA SER A 10 0.03 17.56 -8.65
C SER A 10 -0.09 16.89 -7.28
N GLU A 11 0.60 15.78 -7.08
CA GLU A 11 0.46 14.95 -5.89
C GLU A 11 1.65 15.01 -4.91
N SER A 12 2.72 15.77 -5.25
CA SER A 12 3.96 15.81 -4.47
C SER A 12 3.78 16.27 -3.02
N GLU A 13 2.79 17.12 -2.77
CA GLU A 13 2.49 17.65 -1.44
C GLU A 13 1.41 16.86 -0.70
N HIS A 14 0.79 15.87 -1.35
CA HIS A 14 -0.25 15.05 -0.77
C HIS A 14 0.33 13.79 -0.14
N ARG A 15 -0.17 13.41 1.04
CA ARG A 15 0.14 12.13 1.67
C ARG A 15 -0.74 10.99 1.17
N ILE A 16 -1.96 11.32 0.75
CA ILE A 16 -2.96 10.39 0.24
C ILE A 16 -3.29 10.80 -1.19
N HIS A 17 -3.07 9.88 -2.14
CA HIS A 17 -3.20 10.12 -3.58
C HIS A 17 -4.50 9.56 -4.18
N ASN A 18 -5.55 9.45 -3.37
CA ASN A 18 -6.84 8.91 -3.73
C ASN A 18 -7.95 9.59 -2.91
N PRO A 19 -9.25 9.29 -3.13
CA PRO A 19 -10.37 9.92 -2.41
C PRO A 19 -10.51 9.53 -0.92
N PHE A 20 -9.61 8.73 -0.37
CA PHE A 20 -9.60 8.42 1.05
C PHE A 20 -9.09 9.61 1.86
N THR A 21 -9.60 9.73 3.08
CA THR A 21 -9.07 10.62 4.12
C THR A 21 -8.35 9.79 5.18
N GLU A 22 -7.56 10.44 6.04
CA GLU A 22 -6.94 9.79 7.19
C GLU A 22 -7.98 9.08 8.08
N GLU A 23 -9.14 9.70 8.29
CA GLU A 23 -10.25 9.12 9.05
C GLU A 23 -10.82 7.86 8.39
N LYS A 24 -10.97 7.85 7.06
CA LYS A 24 -11.43 6.67 6.33
C LYS A 24 -10.43 5.51 6.42
N TYR A 25 -9.13 5.79 6.34
CA TYR A 25 -8.11 4.77 6.55
C TYR A 25 -8.14 4.20 7.97
N ALA A 26 -8.27 5.06 8.99
CA ALA A 26 -8.41 4.61 10.37
C ALA A 26 -9.67 3.76 10.56
N THR A 27 -10.79 4.15 9.97
CA THR A 27 -12.04 3.38 10.03
C THR A 27 -11.91 2.02 9.35
N LEU A 28 -11.33 1.97 8.15
CA LEU A 28 -11.10 0.72 7.43
C LEU A 28 -10.20 -0.23 8.24
N GLY A 29 -9.14 0.30 8.85
CA GLY A 29 -8.26 -0.48 9.71
C GLY A 29 -9.00 -1.12 10.90
N ARG A 30 -9.90 -0.39 11.52
CA ARG A 30 -10.74 -0.93 12.61
C ARG A 30 -11.72 -1.99 12.11
N VAL A 31 -12.38 -1.75 10.99
CA VAL A 31 -13.36 -2.69 10.39
C VAL A 31 -12.73 -4.01 10.01
N LEU A 32 -11.52 -3.99 9.47
CA LEU A 32 -10.76 -5.19 9.11
C LEU A 32 -10.29 -6.00 10.34
N ARG A 33 -10.44 -5.46 11.55
CA ARG A 33 -10.05 -6.11 12.81
C ARG A 33 -8.63 -6.68 12.77
N MET A 34 -7.71 -5.90 12.21
CA MET A 34 -6.32 -6.29 12.09
C MET A 34 -5.71 -6.56 13.47
N LYS A 35 -4.91 -7.61 13.54
CA LYS A 35 -4.17 -8.00 14.73
C LYS A 35 -2.70 -7.63 14.56
N PRO A 36 -1.93 -7.52 15.64
CA PRO A 36 -0.46 -7.48 15.55
C PRO A 36 0.04 -8.62 14.66
N GLU A 37 1.05 -8.32 13.84
CA GLU A 37 1.65 -9.25 12.86
C GLU A 37 0.75 -9.66 11.67
N THR A 38 -0.44 -9.09 11.52
CA THR A 38 -1.19 -9.19 10.25
C THR A 38 -0.29 -8.71 9.10
N ARG A 39 -0.13 -9.54 8.07
CA ARG A 39 0.73 -9.22 6.92
C ARG A 39 -0.11 -8.63 5.79
N ILE A 40 0.29 -7.46 5.30
CA ILE A 40 -0.43 -6.71 4.27
C ILE A 40 0.47 -6.47 3.05
N LEU A 41 -0.09 -6.68 1.86
CA LEU A 41 0.47 -6.20 0.59
C LEU A 41 -0.38 -5.04 0.08
N ASP A 42 0.25 -3.95 -0.34
CA ASP A 42 -0.42 -2.80 -0.94
C ASP A 42 0.19 -2.48 -2.31
N LEU A 43 -0.57 -2.75 -3.37
CA LEU A 43 -0.17 -2.46 -4.75
C LEU A 43 -0.62 -1.05 -5.15
N GLY A 44 0.31 -0.20 -5.55
CA GLY A 44 0.07 1.22 -5.74
C GLY A 44 0.01 1.98 -4.42
N SER A 45 0.99 1.75 -3.55
CA SER A 45 0.99 2.23 -2.16
C SER A 45 1.15 3.75 -2.00
N GLY A 46 1.52 4.47 -3.05
CA GLY A 46 1.73 5.91 -3.00
C GLY A 46 2.75 6.32 -1.93
N SER A 47 2.45 7.36 -1.19
CA SER A 47 3.29 7.85 -0.09
C SER A 47 3.18 7.03 1.21
N GLY A 48 2.52 5.87 1.18
CA GLY A 48 2.56 4.87 2.24
C GLY A 48 1.74 5.19 3.49
N GLU A 49 0.87 6.18 3.47
CA GLU A 49 0.12 6.62 4.66
C GLU A 49 -0.71 5.50 5.27
N MET A 50 -1.39 4.69 4.44
CA MET A 50 -2.20 3.58 4.91
C MET A 50 -1.37 2.55 5.69
N LEU A 51 -0.31 2.02 5.08
CA LEU A 51 0.53 1.02 5.74
C LEU A 51 1.25 1.58 6.98
N CYS A 52 1.77 2.79 6.91
CA CYS A 52 2.49 3.41 8.03
C CYS A 52 1.58 3.65 9.24
N THR A 53 0.38 4.19 9.03
CA THR A 53 -0.56 4.43 10.11
C THR A 53 -1.13 3.13 10.68
N TRP A 54 -1.42 2.14 9.84
CA TRP A 54 -1.87 0.84 10.31
C TRP A 54 -0.79 0.06 11.06
N ALA A 55 0.48 0.18 10.67
CA ALA A 55 1.58 -0.40 11.43
C ALA A 55 1.72 0.25 12.81
N ARG A 56 1.60 1.58 12.89
CA ARG A 56 1.60 2.32 14.16
C ARG A 56 0.42 1.92 15.05
N ASP A 57 -0.79 1.86 14.50
CA ASP A 57 -2.03 1.75 15.28
C ASP A 57 -2.42 0.29 15.57
N HIS A 58 -2.06 -0.65 14.72
CA HIS A 58 -2.47 -2.06 14.79
C HIS A 58 -1.30 -3.04 14.87
N GLY A 59 -0.06 -2.58 14.72
CA GLY A 59 1.13 -3.44 14.77
C GLY A 59 1.26 -4.40 13.58
N ILE A 60 0.67 -4.06 12.42
CA ILE A 60 0.76 -4.89 11.22
C ILE A 60 2.18 -4.84 10.64
N THR A 61 2.50 -5.80 9.79
CA THR A 61 3.64 -5.74 8.88
C THR A 61 3.13 -5.57 7.45
N GLY A 62 3.86 -4.87 6.62
CA GLY A 62 3.38 -4.59 5.27
C GLY A 62 4.47 -4.34 4.25
N THR A 63 4.14 -4.62 3.00
CA THR A 63 4.95 -4.28 1.84
C THR A 63 4.11 -3.45 0.88
N GLY A 64 4.61 -2.25 0.55
CA GLY A 64 4.01 -1.37 -0.45
C GLY A 64 4.83 -1.37 -1.72
N ILE A 65 4.17 -1.47 -2.86
CA ILE A 65 4.80 -1.39 -4.18
C ILE A 65 4.25 -0.16 -4.90
N ASP A 66 5.13 0.70 -5.36
CA ASP A 66 4.74 1.86 -6.16
C ASP A 66 5.77 2.14 -7.27
N MET A 67 5.29 2.59 -8.43
CA MET A 67 6.13 2.92 -9.57
C MET A 67 6.73 4.32 -9.48
N SER A 68 6.28 5.16 -8.56
CA SER A 68 6.83 6.49 -8.34
C SER A 68 8.02 6.44 -7.39
N SER A 69 9.17 6.85 -7.89
CA SER A 69 10.38 7.00 -7.07
C SER A 69 10.19 8.04 -5.96
N LEU A 70 9.48 9.14 -6.25
CA LEU A 70 9.17 10.19 -5.29
C LEU A 70 8.28 9.66 -4.16
N PHE A 71 7.17 9.01 -4.51
CA PHE A 71 6.22 8.51 -3.50
C PHE A 71 6.83 7.40 -2.66
N THR A 72 7.61 6.51 -3.27
CA THR A 72 8.36 5.48 -2.53
C THR A 72 9.34 6.10 -1.53
N ALA A 73 10.05 7.16 -1.90
CA ALA A 73 10.94 7.87 -0.98
C ALA A 73 10.16 8.57 0.15
N GLN A 74 9.02 9.18 -0.15
CA GLN A 74 8.13 9.77 0.86
C GLN A 74 7.59 8.72 1.83
N ALA A 75 7.18 7.55 1.32
CA ALA A 75 6.69 6.44 2.13
C ALA A 75 7.74 5.92 3.12
N ARG A 76 8.97 5.75 2.67
CA ARG A 76 10.10 5.36 3.54
C ARG A 76 10.35 6.39 4.63
N ARG A 77 10.35 7.67 4.29
CA ARG A 77 10.49 8.77 5.26
C ARG A 77 9.33 8.77 6.26
N ARG A 78 8.10 8.55 5.80
CA ARG A 78 6.92 8.46 6.67
C ARG A 78 7.03 7.30 7.66
N ALA A 79 7.53 6.16 7.23
CA ALA A 79 7.80 5.03 8.11
C ALA A 79 8.83 5.36 9.21
N GLU A 80 9.87 6.11 8.88
CA GLU A 80 10.86 6.61 9.85
C GLU A 80 10.21 7.59 10.83
N GLU A 81 9.45 8.57 10.35
CA GLU A 81 8.74 9.57 11.17
C GLU A 81 7.81 8.92 12.20
N LEU A 82 7.12 7.85 11.82
CA LEU A 82 6.19 7.13 12.70
C LEU A 82 6.85 5.99 13.50
N GLY A 83 8.15 5.77 13.31
CA GLY A 83 8.89 4.71 14.03
C GLY A 83 8.47 3.29 13.64
N VAL A 84 8.05 3.07 12.39
CA VAL A 84 7.55 1.77 11.91
C VAL A 84 8.39 1.17 10.78
N SER A 85 9.59 1.66 10.53
CA SER A 85 10.48 1.21 9.44
C SER A 85 10.84 -0.28 9.52
N GLU A 86 10.80 -0.88 10.70
CA GLU A 86 11.03 -2.32 10.89
C GLU A 86 9.81 -3.17 10.51
N ARG A 87 8.64 -2.55 10.36
CA ARG A 87 7.37 -3.23 10.09
C ARG A 87 6.90 -3.08 8.66
N VAL A 88 7.18 -1.95 8.02
CA VAL A 88 6.70 -1.65 6.67
C VAL A 88 7.86 -1.37 5.72
N HIS A 89 7.82 -1.97 4.55
CA HIS A 89 8.83 -1.83 3.51
C HIS A 89 8.20 -1.34 2.22
N PHE A 90 8.86 -0.40 1.56
CA PHE A 90 8.39 0.18 0.31
C PHE A 90 9.37 -0.09 -0.81
N ILE A 91 8.86 -0.64 -1.90
CA ILE A 91 9.63 -1.05 -3.07
C ILE A 91 9.22 -0.18 -4.26
N HIS A 92 10.20 0.49 -4.86
CA HIS A 92 10.02 1.19 -6.13
C HIS A 92 10.04 0.17 -7.26
N ASN A 93 8.88 -0.21 -7.76
CA ASN A 93 8.73 -1.16 -8.85
C ASN A 93 7.35 -1.04 -9.49
N ASP A 94 7.19 -1.64 -10.68
CA ASP A 94 5.87 -1.80 -11.28
C ASP A 94 5.06 -2.85 -10.49
N ALA A 95 3.88 -2.45 -10.07
CA ALA A 95 2.97 -3.33 -9.34
C ALA A 95 2.19 -4.31 -10.25
N ALA A 96 2.19 -4.09 -11.57
CA ALA A 96 1.32 -4.79 -12.51
C ALA A 96 1.52 -6.32 -12.57
N GLY A 97 2.65 -6.83 -12.17
CA GLY A 97 2.92 -8.27 -12.13
C GLY A 97 3.45 -8.76 -10.79
N TYR A 98 3.36 -7.91 -9.77
CA TYR A 98 3.96 -8.23 -8.48
C TYR A 98 3.11 -9.25 -7.70
N VAL A 99 3.73 -10.35 -7.33
CA VAL A 99 3.17 -11.36 -6.42
C VAL A 99 4.12 -11.50 -5.23
N ALA A 100 3.58 -11.47 -4.02
CA ALA A 100 4.37 -11.59 -2.81
C ALA A 100 5.03 -12.97 -2.69
N ASN A 101 6.30 -13.00 -2.26
CA ASN A 101 7.02 -14.25 -2.00
C ASN A 101 6.37 -15.06 -0.87
N GLU A 102 5.89 -14.35 0.16
CA GLU A 102 5.15 -14.93 1.27
C GLU A 102 3.71 -14.46 1.24
N LYS A 103 2.78 -15.39 1.40
CA LYS A 103 1.35 -15.09 1.38
C LYS A 103 0.95 -14.11 2.48
N CYS A 104 0.02 -13.23 2.14
CA CYS A 104 -0.47 -12.16 3.01
C CYS A 104 -1.86 -12.49 3.58
N ASP A 105 -2.18 -11.85 4.68
CA ASP A 105 -3.51 -11.91 5.28
C ASP A 105 -4.48 -10.94 4.57
N VAL A 106 -3.94 -9.79 4.13
CA VAL A 106 -4.67 -8.75 3.41
C VAL A 106 -3.87 -8.33 2.19
N ALA A 107 -4.54 -8.16 1.05
CA ALA A 107 -3.96 -7.58 -0.14
C ALA A 107 -4.84 -6.42 -0.62
N ALA A 108 -4.24 -5.26 -0.82
CA ALA A 108 -4.92 -4.02 -1.13
C ALA A 108 -4.40 -3.38 -2.42
N CYS A 109 -5.29 -2.67 -3.09
CA CYS A 109 -4.96 -1.73 -4.15
C CYS A 109 -5.98 -0.58 -4.09
N VAL A 110 -5.60 0.52 -3.46
CA VAL A 110 -6.50 1.64 -3.21
C VAL A 110 -6.19 2.79 -4.14
N GLY A 111 -7.11 3.05 -5.09
CA GLY A 111 -6.98 4.15 -6.05
C GLY A 111 -6.08 3.86 -7.26
N ALA A 112 -5.70 2.61 -7.50
CA ALA A 112 -4.83 2.22 -8.62
C ALA A 112 -5.31 0.93 -9.34
N THR A 113 -6.61 0.70 -9.41
CA THR A 113 -7.19 -0.55 -9.92
C THR A 113 -7.05 -0.78 -11.43
N TRP A 114 -6.30 0.06 -12.12
CA TRP A 114 -5.92 -0.12 -13.53
C TRP A 114 -4.61 -0.92 -13.72
N ILE A 115 -3.86 -1.20 -12.66
CA ILE A 115 -2.50 -1.75 -12.74
C ILE A 115 -2.38 -3.10 -13.44
N ALA A 116 -3.42 -3.92 -13.43
CA ALA A 116 -3.45 -5.23 -14.07
C ALA A 116 -4.53 -5.30 -15.17
N GLY A 117 -4.67 -4.25 -15.96
CA GLY A 117 -5.63 -4.18 -17.08
C GLY A 117 -7.06 -3.89 -16.67
N GLY A 118 -7.28 -3.39 -15.44
CA GLY A 118 -8.58 -3.01 -14.91
C GLY A 118 -8.91 -3.68 -13.58
N PHE A 119 -10.14 -3.48 -13.10
CA PHE A 119 -10.57 -3.93 -11.78
C PHE A 119 -10.46 -5.47 -11.63
N ALA A 120 -11.02 -6.24 -12.55
CA ALA A 120 -11.00 -7.70 -12.47
C ALA A 120 -9.58 -8.26 -12.46
N GLY A 121 -8.72 -7.81 -13.37
CA GLY A 121 -7.31 -8.23 -13.41
C GLY A 121 -6.54 -7.85 -12.13
N THR A 122 -6.86 -6.70 -11.55
CA THR A 122 -6.25 -6.28 -10.28
C THR A 122 -6.67 -7.18 -9.13
N VAL A 123 -7.94 -7.56 -9.03
CA VAL A 123 -8.43 -8.51 -8.02
C VAL A 123 -7.78 -9.88 -8.19
N GLU A 124 -7.65 -10.39 -9.41
CA GLU A 124 -6.96 -11.65 -9.70
C GLU A 124 -5.48 -11.61 -9.30
N LEU A 125 -4.81 -10.49 -9.55
CA LEU A 125 -3.41 -10.29 -9.16
C LEU A 125 -3.25 -10.29 -7.63
N LEU A 126 -4.11 -9.55 -6.91
CA LEU A 126 -4.11 -9.51 -5.45
C LEU A 126 -4.34 -10.89 -4.84
N ALA A 127 -5.29 -11.65 -5.38
CA ALA A 127 -5.62 -13.00 -4.91
C ALA A 127 -4.42 -13.95 -4.93
N GLN A 128 -3.48 -13.78 -5.88
CA GLN A 128 -2.27 -14.61 -5.98
C GLN A 128 -1.33 -14.43 -4.78
N SER A 129 -1.43 -13.32 -4.06
CA SER A 129 -0.61 -13.04 -2.87
C SER A 129 -1.30 -13.38 -1.55
N LEU A 130 -2.57 -13.79 -1.58
CA LEU A 130 -3.35 -14.06 -0.38
C LEU A 130 -3.20 -15.50 0.12
N LYS A 131 -3.22 -15.64 1.45
CA LYS A 131 -3.47 -16.90 2.12
C LYS A 131 -4.91 -17.36 1.88
N PRO A 132 -5.22 -18.68 2.00
CA PRO A 132 -6.61 -19.13 2.08
C PRO A 132 -7.37 -18.38 3.19
N GLY A 133 -8.54 -17.82 2.86
CA GLY A 133 -9.32 -17.01 3.79
C GLY A 133 -8.82 -15.55 3.98
N GLY A 134 -7.80 -15.14 3.26
CA GLY A 134 -7.32 -13.74 3.23
C GLY A 134 -8.30 -12.80 2.54
N ILE A 135 -8.14 -11.51 2.78
CA ILE A 135 -9.00 -10.42 2.31
C ILE A 135 -8.25 -9.54 1.30
#